data_cd7c5006a496ed46b009f47a01541962
#
_entry.id   cd7c5006a496ed46b009f47a01541962
#
_cell.length_a   1.000
_cell.length_b   1.000
_cell.length_c   1.000
_cell.angle_alpha   90.00
_cell.angle_beta   90.00
_cell.angle_gamma   90.00
#
_symmetry.space_group_name_H-M   'P 1'
#
loop_
_entity.id
_entity.type
_entity.pdbx_description
1 polymer ?
#
loop_
_entity_poly.entity_id
_entity_poly.type
_entity_poly.pdbx_seq_one_letter_code
_entity_poly.pdbx_strand_id
1 'polypeptide(L)'
;MNTKIKDPALLCIKEESMSLSDNTDKTDRPMCPVTTVDTVHGRSLLMSKAFTPQALFKAFHDLKKPIRFKESVQKYELNAFRNIAEFISEYQNGTYRLHRGAEFNLSERGKIRHICATPIYDRVPIRSFCDNIFIPSLRPYLIYDNCASLKGRGIDMQRNRMKVHLQRYFRQYHSNDGYILQGDFSKFFDNLDHNKIVKAISKKIKDTYSLEFIKMVLKSFCLDFSNCSDAEIEAYRNGIKIINSLNFRKANTNTTKTIGKGVEIGSEVSQIIGVFYPYRLDNYIKIVKGCKFYGRYMDDFYIIHRDKVFLENILKDIQAISEQLGLHINFKKTHIKPLNHTFIFLKTKYTLTATGKVVMSLCSDTFKREAVKLRKFKKLYLNKRLTLDTIISQFKSWRGSVTRRQFHNYKAVKQLDNLFFKLFNLKYEDLKNGKSNKQK
;
A
#
# COMPACT_ATOMS: atom_id res chain seq x y z
N MET A 1 23.69 -37.01 16.50
CA MET A 1 22.30 -37.12 16.99
C MET A 1 21.61 -35.79 16.77
N ASN A 2 20.84 -35.69 15.68
CA ASN A 2 20.14 -34.48 15.27
C ASN A 2 18.72 -34.50 15.77
N THR A 3 18.43 -33.94 16.93
CA THR A 3 17.09 -33.69 17.39
C THR A 3 16.58 -32.41 16.73
N LYS A 4 15.83 -32.54 15.63
CA LYS A 4 14.99 -31.47 15.09
C LYS A 4 13.89 -31.15 16.10
N ILE A 5 14.03 -30.07 16.82
CA ILE A 5 12.91 -29.52 17.61
C ILE A 5 11.90 -29.01 16.59
N LYS A 6 10.80 -29.71 16.41
CA LYS A 6 9.65 -29.28 15.64
C LYS A 6 8.92 -28.22 16.46
N ASP A 7 8.98 -26.97 16.04
CA ASP A 7 8.21 -25.88 16.65
C ASP A 7 6.71 -26.15 16.43
N PRO A 8 5.90 -26.27 17.49
CA PRO A 8 4.46 -26.55 17.37
C PRO A 8 3.69 -25.53 16.52
N ALA A 9 4.18 -24.30 16.47
CA ALA A 9 3.56 -23.22 15.69
C ALA A 9 3.68 -23.42 14.16
N LEU A 10 4.74 -24.08 13.69
CA LEU A 10 4.91 -24.43 12.26
C LEU A 10 4.03 -25.64 11.87
N LEU A 11 3.76 -26.53 12.81
CA LEU A 11 2.82 -27.64 12.61
C LEU A 11 1.38 -27.13 12.43
N CYS A 12 0.96 -26.16 13.23
CA CYS A 12 -0.38 -25.57 13.12
C CYS A 12 -0.64 -24.89 11.74
N ILE A 13 0.42 -24.34 11.13
CA ILE A 13 0.33 -23.75 9.79
C ILE A 13 0.26 -24.84 8.69
N LYS A 14 0.91 -26.00 8.92
CA LYS A 14 0.87 -27.12 7.96
C LYS A 14 -0.42 -27.93 8.06
N GLU A 15 -0.97 -28.13 9.25
CA GLU A 15 -2.20 -28.91 9.46
C GLU A 15 -3.45 -28.21 8.90
N GLU A 16 -3.51 -26.87 8.91
CA GLU A 16 -4.59 -26.14 8.21
C GLU A 16 -4.58 -26.31 6.67
N SER A 17 -3.50 -26.86 6.09
CA SER A 17 -3.43 -27.15 4.66
C SER A 17 -3.84 -28.59 4.29
N MET A 18 -4.06 -29.46 5.27
CA MET A 18 -4.29 -30.89 5.02
C MET A 18 -5.61 -31.48 5.55
N SER A 19 -6.44 -30.73 6.26
CA SER A 19 -7.72 -31.27 6.76
C SER A 19 -8.93 -30.59 6.15
N LEU A 20 -9.44 -31.18 5.08
CA LEU A 20 -10.85 -31.18 4.72
C LEU A 20 -11.47 -32.40 5.40
N SER A 21 -11.87 -32.29 6.65
CA SER A 21 -12.90 -33.11 7.27
C SER A 21 -13.39 -32.42 8.54
N ASP A 22 -14.70 -32.38 8.65
CA ASP A 22 -15.46 -31.81 9.75
C ASP A 22 -14.91 -32.21 11.11
N ASN A 23 -14.72 -31.21 11.99
CA ASN A 23 -15.05 -31.36 13.39
C ASN A 23 -15.28 -30.00 14.05
N THR A 24 -16.44 -29.89 14.66
CA THR A 24 -16.91 -28.84 15.54
C THR A 24 -16.05 -28.77 16.79
N ASP A 25 -15.41 -27.64 17.08
CA ASP A 25 -15.03 -27.34 18.45
C ASP A 25 -15.34 -25.88 18.80
N LYS A 26 -16.06 -25.74 19.92
CA LYS A 26 -16.59 -24.50 20.46
C LYS A 26 -15.53 -23.85 21.33
N THR A 27 -15.04 -22.67 20.92
CA THR A 27 -14.46 -21.72 21.87
C THR A 27 -15.01 -20.31 21.57
N ASP A 28 -15.74 -19.79 22.55
CA ASP A 28 -16.41 -18.50 22.53
C ASP A 28 -15.43 -17.34 22.37
N ARG A 29 -15.46 -16.73 21.19
CA ARG A 29 -15.14 -15.32 20.98
C ARG A 29 -16.33 -14.68 20.26
N PRO A 30 -16.70 -13.42 20.52
CA PRO A 30 -17.86 -12.84 19.88
C PRO A 30 -17.63 -12.81 18.38
N MET A 31 -18.20 -13.75 17.67
CA MET A 31 -18.33 -13.75 16.24
C MET A 31 -19.32 -12.68 15.86
N CYS A 32 -18.88 -11.68 15.06
CA CYS A 32 -19.78 -10.89 14.28
C CYS A 32 -20.55 -11.84 13.36
N PRO A 33 -21.88 -11.99 13.49
CA PRO A 33 -22.63 -12.93 12.67
C PRO A 33 -22.87 -12.30 11.30
N VAL A 34 -22.10 -12.73 10.31
CA VAL A 34 -22.51 -12.62 8.92
C VAL A 34 -22.64 -14.03 8.36
N THR A 35 -23.58 -14.76 8.89
CA THR A 35 -24.04 -16.04 8.36
C THR A 35 -25.51 -15.93 8.05
N THR A 36 -25.80 -15.49 6.85
CA THR A 36 -26.93 -15.90 5.99
C THR A 36 -26.86 -15.01 4.75
N VAL A 37 -26.80 -15.62 3.59
CA VAL A 37 -26.93 -14.92 2.32
C VAL A 37 -28.43 -14.64 2.17
N ASP A 38 -28.88 -13.53 2.79
CA ASP A 38 -30.22 -13.03 2.55
C ASP A 38 -30.25 -12.42 1.14
N THR A 39 -30.91 -13.08 0.24
CA THR A 39 -31.13 -12.60 -1.12
C THR A 39 -32.43 -11.80 -1.17
N VAL A 40 -32.31 -10.51 -1.43
CA VAL A 40 -33.44 -9.69 -1.85
C VAL A 40 -33.43 -9.67 -3.37
N HIS A 41 -34.44 -10.25 -4.00
CA HIS A 41 -34.58 -10.38 -5.47
C HIS A 41 -33.37 -11.06 -6.14
N GLY A 42 -32.89 -12.19 -5.57
CA GLY A 42 -31.80 -12.97 -6.12
C GLY A 42 -30.41 -12.34 -5.98
N ARG A 43 -30.22 -11.37 -5.06
CA ARG A 43 -28.94 -10.65 -4.86
C ARG A 43 -28.56 -10.58 -3.40
N SER A 44 -27.24 -10.49 -3.17
CA SER A 44 -26.70 -10.30 -1.83
C SER A 44 -27.12 -8.98 -1.22
N LEU A 45 -27.67 -9.04 -0.02
CA LEU A 45 -27.95 -7.86 0.81
C LEU A 45 -26.67 -7.03 1.07
N LEU A 46 -25.51 -7.68 1.04
CA LEU A 46 -24.23 -7.03 1.24
C LEU A 46 -23.88 -6.12 0.06
N MET A 47 -24.01 -6.61 -1.18
CA MET A 47 -23.73 -5.83 -2.39
C MET A 47 -24.74 -4.68 -2.57
N SER A 48 -25.99 -4.86 -2.13
CA SER A 48 -26.99 -3.79 -2.17
C SER A 48 -26.57 -2.58 -1.34
N LYS A 49 -25.83 -2.76 -0.24
CA LYS A 49 -25.32 -1.64 0.57
C LYS A 49 -24.26 -0.82 -0.15
N ALA A 50 -23.43 -1.46 -0.98
CA ALA A 50 -22.36 -0.78 -1.71
C ALA A 50 -22.85 -0.06 -2.97
N PHE A 51 -23.90 -0.57 -3.61
CA PHE A 51 -24.34 -0.11 -4.93
C PHE A 51 -25.69 0.62 -4.90
N THR A 52 -26.00 1.28 -3.77
CA THR A 52 -27.07 2.27 -3.74
C THR A 52 -26.63 3.55 -4.46
N PRO A 53 -27.57 4.32 -5.06
CA PRO A 53 -27.26 5.63 -5.63
C PRO A 53 -26.50 6.54 -4.66
N GLN A 54 -26.89 6.55 -3.39
CA GLN A 54 -26.27 7.37 -2.34
C GLN A 54 -24.82 6.95 -2.06
N ALA A 55 -24.55 5.63 -1.96
CA ALA A 55 -23.21 5.11 -1.71
C ALA A 55 -22.26 5.42 -2.89
N LEU A 56 -22.74 5.24 -4.11
CA LEU A 56 -21.99 5.53 -5.33
C LEU A 56 -21.72 7.03 -5.48
N PHE A 57 -22.70 7.88 -5.21
CA PHE A 57 -22.54 9.32 -5.27
C PHE A 57 -21.53 9.82 -4.22
N LYS A 58 -21.57 9.28 -3.01
CA LYS A 58 -20.59 9.54 -1.95
C LYS A 58 -19.18 9.10 -2.38
N ALA A 59 -19.04 7.92 -2.95
CA ALA A 59 -17.78 7.42 -3.47
C ALA A 59 -17.21 8.35 -4.56
N PHE A 60 -18.03 8.77 -5.51
CA PHE A 60 -17.64 9.75 -6.53
C PHE A 60 -17.22 11.08 -5.92
N HIS A 61 -18.00 11.63 -4.98
CA HIS A 61 -17.68 12.89 -4.31
C HIS A 61 -16.31 12.82 -3.60
N ASP A 62 -15.99 11.72 -2.94
CA ASP A 62 -14.70 11.55 -2.28
C ASP A 62 -13.55 11.34 -3.28
N LEU A 63 -13.78 10.62 -4.38
CA LEU A 63 -12.80 10.41 -5.43
C LEU A 63 -12.42 11.68 -6.18
N LYS A 64 -13.40 12.57 -6.48
CA LYS A 64 -13.14 13.77 -7.30
C LYS A 64 -12.31 14.83 -6.60
N LYS A 65 -12.32 14.90 -5.26
CA LYS A 65 -11.64 15.95 -4.47
C LYS A 65 -10.21 16.25 -4.93
N PRO A 66 -9.29 15.26 -5.02
CA PRO A 66 -7.89 15.51 -5.41
C PRO A 66 -7.68 15.65 -6.93
N ILE A 67 -8.66 15.31 -7.77
CA ILE A 67 -8.52 15.20 -9.22
C ILE A 67 -9.59 15.96 -10.01
N ARG A 68 -10.28 16.89 -9.35
CA ARG A 68 -11.41 17.65 -9.94
C ARG A 68 -11.05 18.40 -11.23
N PHE A 69 -9.78 18.76 -11.39
CA PHE A 69 -9.27 19.44 -12.57
C PHE A 69 -9.15 18.57 -13.83
N LYS A 70 -9.27 17.24 -13.70
CA LYS A 70 -9.14 16.33 -14.84
C LYS A 70 -10.44 16.34 -15.68
N GLU A 71 -10.28 16.48 -16.99
CA GLU A 71 -11.39 16.49 -17.95
C GLU A 71 -12.30 15.28 -17.84
N SER A 72 -11.73 14.06 -17.70
CA SER A 72 -12.50 12.84 -17.53
C SER A 72 -13.38 12.84 -16.28
N VAL A 73 -12.93 13.50 -15.21
CA VAL A 73 -13.71 13.64 -13.96
C VAL A 73 -14.81 14.67 -14.13
N GLN A 74 -14.54 15.78 -14.85
CA GLN A 74 -15.54 16.80 -15.15
C GLN A 74 -16.63 16.27 -16.07
N LYS A 75 -16.27 15.49 -17.11
CA LYS A 75 -17.25 14.80 -17.98
C LYS A 75 -18.12 13.81 -17.20
N TYR A 76 -17.52 13.07 -16.27
CA TYR A 76 -18.30 12.18 -15.39
C TYR A 76 -19.23 12.96 -14.48
N GLU A 77 -18.77 14.08 -13.91
CA GLU A 77 -19.55 14.94 -12.99
C GLU A 77 -20.80 15.50 -13.66
N LEU A 78 -20.70 15.95 -14.94
CA LEU A 78 -21.84 16.44 -15.71
C LEU A 78 -22.95 15.39 -15.88
N ASN A 79 -22.60 14.11 -15.96
CA ASN A 79 -23.54 13.01 -16.17
C ASN A 79 -23.60 12.04 -14.97
N ALA A 80 -23.26 12.52 -13.76
CA ALA A 80 -23.05 11.62 -12.62
C ALA A 80 -24.27 10.75 -12.28
N PHE A 81 -25.47 11.32 -12.30
CA PHE A 81 -26.70 10.57 -12.02
C PHE A 81 -26.97 9.50 -13.07
N ARG A 82 -26.80 9.85 -14.34
CA ARG A 82 -26.97 8.92 -15.46
C ARG A 82 -25.94 7.78 -15.38
N ASN A 83 -24.65 8.10 -15.21
CA ASN A 83 -23.58 7.12 -15.11
C ASN A 83 -23.79 6.14 -13.93
N ILE A 84 -24.31 6.65 -12.80
CA ILE A 84 -24.62 5.82 -11.63
C ILE A 84 -25.82 4.92 -11.93
N ALA A 85 -26.88 5.43 -12.54
CA ALA A 85 -28.03 4.64 -12.91
C ALA A 85 -27.70 3.54 -13.93
N GLU A 86 -26.90 3.88 -14.96
CA GLU A 86 -26.38 2.93 -15.95
C GLU A 86 -25.57 1.81 -15.27
N PHE A 87 -24.62 2.15 -14.41
CA PHE A 87 -23.84 1.15 -13.66
C PHE A 87 -24.77 0.23 -12.84
N ILE A 88 -25.75 0.78 -12.11
CA ILE A 88 -26.68 -0.01 -11.30
C ILE A 88 -27.47 -0.96 -12.19
N SER A 89 -28.00 -0.47 -13.31
CA SER A 89 -28.73 -1.29 -14.29
C SER A 89 -27.87 -2.41 -14.88
N GLU A 90 -26.65 -2.09 -15.35
CA GLU A 90 -25.71 -3.07 -15.88
C GLU A 90 -25.32 -4.14 -14.86
N TYR A 91 -25.03 -3.69 -13.62
CA TYR A 91 -24.70 -4.60 -12.53
C TYR A 91 -25.89 -5.50 -12.19
N GLN A 92 -27.07 -4.92 -12.19
CA GLN A 92 -28.32 -5.63 -11.93
C GLN A 92 -28.65 -6.68 -12.98
N ASN A 93 -28.38 -6.41 -14.21
CA ASN A 93 -28.64 -7.31 -15.33
C ASN A 93 -27.48 -8.30 -15.58
N GLY A 94 -26.39 -8.23 -14.77
CA GLY A 94 -25.20 -9.07 -14.95
C GLY A 94 -24.37 -8.73 -16.20
N THR A 95 -24.63 -7.59 -16.83
CA THR A 95 -23.95 -7.13 -18.06
C THR A 95 -22.73 -6.25 -17.77
N TYR A 96 -22.60 -5.73 -16.54
CA TYR A 96 -21.47 -4.89 -16.18
C TYR A 96 -20.12 -5.61 -16.40
N ARG A 97 -19.22 -4.91 -17.08
CA ARG A 97 -17.83 -5.33 -17.29
C ARG A 97 -16.91 -4.13 -17.08
N LEU A 98 -15.72 -4.38 -16.53
CA LEU A 98 -14.73 -3.32 -16.36
C LEU A 98 -14.23 -2.78 -17.71
N HIS A 99 -14.18 -1.47 -17.82
CA HIS A 99 -13.68 -0.79 -19.01
C HIS A 99 -12.16 -0.88 -19.11
N ARG A 100 -11.65 -0.76 -20.33
CA ARG A 100 -10.21 -0.73 -20.55
C ARG A 100 -9.58 0.52 -19.90
N GLY A 101 -8.59 0.32 -19.03
CA GLY A 101 -7.81 1.39 -18.44
C GLY A 101 -6.83 2.01 -19.44
N ALA A 102 -6.39 3.24 -19.15
CA ALA A 102 -5.30 3.87 -19.88
C ALA A 102 -3.96 3.37 -19.35
N GLU A 103 -3.11 2.85 -20.22
CA GLU A 103 -1.81 2.30 -19.87
C GLU A 103 -0.70 3.32 -20.17
N PHE A 104 0.22 3.53 -19.24
CA PHE A 104 1.37 4.40 -19.41
C PHE A 104 2.50 4.05 -18.45
N ASN A 105 3.71 4.43 -18.85
CA ASN A 105 4.89 4.28 -18.02
C ASN A 105 5.14 5.54 -17.18
N LEU A 106 5.14 5.38 -15.87
CA LEU A 106 5.45 6.45 -14.92
C LEU A 106 6.89 6.29 -14.42
N SER A 107 7.73 7.29 -14.71
CA SER A 107 9.07 7.34 -14.13
C SER A 107 9.02 7.99 -12.75
N GLU A 108 9.19 7.18 -11.71
CA GLU A 108 9.26 7.66 -10.34
C GLU A 108 10.65 7.38 -9.74
N ARG A 109 11.43 8.44 -9.53
CA ARG A 109 12.74 8.36 -8.86
C ARG A 109 13.73 7.39 -9.52
N GLY A 110 13.76 7.40 -10.85
CA GLY A 110 14.63 6.53 -11.65
C GLY A 110 14.12 5.10 -11.79
N LYS A 111 12.91 4.80 -11.31
CA LYS A 111 12.22 3.53 -11.56
C LYS A 111 11.06 3.78 -12.51
N ILE A 112 11.02 3.03 -13.58
CA ILE A 112 9.87 3.00 -14.49
C ILE A 112 8.85 2.04 -13.89
N ARG A 113 7.62 2.51 -13.72
CA ARG A 113 6.47 1.72 -13.29
C ARG A 113 5.44 1.73 -14.40
N HIS A 114 5.00 0.57 -14.81
CA HIS A 114 3.86 0.45 -15.69
C HIS A 114 2.58 0.66 -14.87
N ILE A 115 1.75 1.60 -15.29
CA ILE A 115 0.48 1.95 -14.63
C ILE A 115 -0.65 1.71 -15.61
N CYS A 116 -1.67 1.03 -15.16
CA CYS A 116 -2.94 0.92 -15.85
C CYS A 116 -3.99 1.73 -15.06
N ALA A 117 -4.38 2.88 -15.53
CA ALA A 117 -5.30 3.76 -14.83
C ALA A 117 -6.75 3.37 -15.11
N THR A 118 -7.42 2.80 -14.12
CA THR A 118 -8.85 2.47 -14.21
C THR A 118 -9.67 3.74 -14.48
N PRO A 119 -10.61 3.73 -15.45
CA PRO A 119 -11.51 4.85 -15.75
C PRO A 119 -12.34 5.26 -14.54
N ILE A 120 -12.77 6.54 -14.50
CA ILE A 120 -13.57 7.06 -13.38
C ILE A 120 -14.89 6.30 -13.24
N TYR A 121 -15.48 5.83 -14.33
CA TYR A 121 -16.70 5.04 -14.35
C TYR A 121 -16.57 3.76 -13.49
N ASP A 122 -15.45 3.04 -13.62
CA ASP A 122 -15.20 1.83 -12.84
C ASP A 122 -14.65 2.15 -11.43
N ARG A 123 -13.93 3.25 -11.28
CA ARG A 123 -13.37 3.64 -9.98
C ARG A 123 -14.45 3.98 -8.95
N VAL A 124 -15.60 4.50 -9.38
CA VAL A 124 -16.71 4.84 -8.48
C VAL A 124 -17.29 3.58 -7.82
N PRO A 125 -17.73 2.55 -8.54
CA PRO A 125 -18.23 1.32 -7.91
C PRO A 125 -17.13 0.56 -7.14
N ILE A 126 -15.89 0.52 -7.64
CA ILE A 126 -14.76 -0.06 -6.91
C ILE A 126 -14.56 0.64 -5.56
N ARG A 127 -14.60 1.97 -5.54
CA ARG A 127 -14.50 2.75 -4.30
C ARG A 127 -15.63 2.46 -3.35
N SER A 128 -16.85 2.45 -3.85
CA SER A 128 -18.03 2.16 -3.03
C SER A 128 -17.99 0.76 -2.44
N PHE A 129 -17.58 -0.24 -3.23
CA PHE A 129 -17.34 -1.61 -2.77
C PHE A 129 -16.27 -1.67 -1.67
N CYS A 130 -15.14 -1.01 -1.88
CA CYS A 130 -14.05 -0.96 -0.90
C CYS A 130 -14.50 -0.34 0.43
N ASP A 131 -15.18 0.81 0.39
CA ASP A 131 -15.59 1.53 1.59
C ASP A 131 -16.69 0.83 2.38
N ASN A 132 -17.64 0.19 1.71
CA ASN A 132 -18.84 -0.35 2.35
C ASN A 132 -18.74 -1.85 2.66
N ILE A 133 -17.94 -2.62 1.92
CA ILE A 133 -17.84 -4.08 2.08
C ILE A 133 -16.42 -4.53 2.37
N PHE A 134 -15.48 -4.26 1.46
CA PHE A 134 -14.19 -4.92 1.45
C PHE A 134 -13.32 -4.53 2.66
N ILE A 135 -13.18 -3.23 2.92
CA ILE A 135 -12.41 -2.74 4.09
C ILE A 135 -13.08 -3.15 5.40
N PRO A 136 -14.39 -2.93 5.62
CA PRO A 136 -15.05 -3.35 6.85
C PRO A 136 -14.90 -4.85 7.15
N SER A 137 -15.03 -5.71 6.14
CA SER A 137 -14.93 -7.16 6.30
C SER A 137 -13.51 -7.64 6.63
N LEU A 138 -12.46 -6.96 6.14
CA LEU A 138 -11.07 -7.39 6.33
C LEU A 138 -10.38 -6.70 7.50
N ARG A 139 -10.85 -5.53 7.92
CA ARG A 139 -10.24 -4.72 8.98
C ARG A 139 -10.06 -5.44 10.32
N PRO A 140 -10.98 -6.29 10.80
CA PRO A 140 -10.82 -7.02 12.07
C PRO A 140 -9.60 -7.95 12.11
N TYR A 141 -9.12 -8.38 10.95
CA TYR A 141 -7.98 -9.31 10.85
C TYR A 141 -6.62 -8.60 10.73
N LEU A 142 -6.63 -7.28 10.64
CA LEU A 142 -5.41 -6.49 10.47
C LEU A 142 -4.84 -6.04 11.81
N ILE A 143 -3.54 -6.21 11.99
CA ILE A 143 -2.86 -5.66 13.16
C ILE A 143 -2.93 -4.13 13.18
N TYR A 144 -2.89 -3.55 14.39
CA TYR A 144 -2.93 -2.10 14.55
C TYR A 144 -1.76 -1.40 13.85
N ASP A 145 -0.58 -2.02 13.85
CA ASP A 145 0.67 -1.49 13.32
C ASP A 145 0.85 -1.69 11.80
N ASN A 146 -0.23 -2.04 11.10
CA ASN A 146 -0.32 -1.99 9.64
C ASN A 146 -1.06 -0.71 9.25
N CYS A 147 -0.32 0.30 8.77
CA CYS A 147 -0.84 1.66 8.59
C CYS A 147 -1.03 2.07 7.12
N ALA A 148 -0.84 1.16 6.16
CA ALA A 148 -0.97 1.50 4.75
C ALA A 148 -2.44 1.55 4.31
N SER A 149 -2.75 2.44 3.38
CA SER A 149 -3.99 2.51 2.58
C SER A 149 -5.33 2.35 3.30
N LEU A 150 -5.38 2.64 4.59
CA LEU A 150 -6.62 2.66 5.37
C LEU A 150 -6.97 4.10 5.78
N LYS A 151 -8.26 4.40 5.79
CA LYS A 151 -8.76 5.73 6.21
C LYS A 151 -8.31 6.05 7.63
N GLY A 152 -7.78 7.25 7.84
CA GLY A 152 -7.21 7.68 9.12
C GLY A 152 -5.82 7.10 9.43
N ARG A 153 -5.25 6.29 8.52
CA ARG A 153 -3.90 5.74 8.61
C ARG A 153 -3.03 6.28 7.47
N GLY A 154 -1.77 5.94 7.44
CA GLY A 154 -0.85 6.36 6.40
C GLY A 154 0.59 6.39 6.88
N ILE A 155 1.46 6.95 6.03
CA ILE A 155 2.91 7.00 6.29
C ILE A 155 3.28 7.74 7.59
N ASP A 156 2.55 8.80 7.94
CA ASP A 156 2.82 9.56 9.15
C ASP A 156 2.43 8.78 10.42
N MET A 157 1.33 8.02 10.36
CA MET A 157 0.97 7.11 11.43
C MET A 157 2.04 6.03 11.60
N GLN A 158 2.50 5.39 10.51
CA GLN A 158 3.54 4.38 10.58
C GLN A 158 4.86 4.93 11.14
N ARG A 159 5.24 6.14 10.74
CA ARG A 159 6.41 6.84 11.30
C ARG A 159 6.27 7.09 12.80
N ASN A 160 5.09 7.51 13.23
CA ASN A 160 4.81 7.70 14.66
C ASN A 160 4.79 6.36 15.41
N ARG A 161 4.26 5.28 14.81
CA ARG A 161 4.32 3.93 15.41
C ARG A 161 5.75 3.46 15.61
N MET A 162 6.65 3.65 14.63
CA MET A 162 8.08 3.37 14.79
C MET A 162 8.66 4.15 15.99
N LYS A 163 8.40 5.46 16.07
CA LYS A 163 8.84 6.28 17.21
C LYS A 163 8.33 5.72 18.53
N VAL A 164 7.04 5.40 18.62
CA VAL A 164 6.42 4.84 19.83
C VAL A 164 7.03 3.48 20.19
N HIS A 165 7.33 2.62 19.21
CA HIS A 165 7.98 1.34 19.46
C HIS A 165 9.39 1.51 20.03
N LEU A 166 10.19 2.43 19.49
CA LEU A 166 11.52 2.76 20.02
C LEU A 166 11.45 3.31 21.45
N GLN A 167 10.49 4.19 21.73
CA GLN A 167 10.29 4.74 23.09
C GLN A 167 9.84 3.65 24.08
N ARG A 168 8.94 2.76 23.66
CA ARG A 168 8.49 1.63 24.50
C ARG A 168 9.58 0.61 24.72
N TYR A 169 10.40 0.35 23.69
CA TYR A 169 11.58 -0.50 23.81
C TYR A 169 12.52 0.04 24.89
N PHE A 170 12.88 1.33 24.81
CA PHE A 170 13.75 1.96 25.80
C PHE A 170 13.15 1.93 27.22
N ARG A 171 11.86 2.19 27.37
CA ARG A 171 11.20 2.09 28.68
C ARG A 171 11.23 0.68 29.26
N GLN A 172 11.15 -0.34 28.41
CA GLN A 172 11.15 -1.75 28.85
C GLN A 172 12.55 -2.23 29.25
N TYR A 173 13.60 -1.77 28.55
CA TYR A 173 14.95 -2.29 28.71
C TYR A 173 15.95 -1.29 29.32
N HIS A 174 15.55 -0.05 29.48
CA HIS A 174 16.37 1.07 29.98
C HIS A 174 17.70 1.23 29.21
N SER A 175 17.74 0.78 27.95
CA SER A 175 18.93 0.80 27.10
C SER A 175 18.51 0.95 25.64
N ASN A 176 19.42 1.47 24.81
CA ASN A 176 19.32 1.46 23.35
C ASN A 176 20.07 0.28 22.73
N ASP A 177 20.58 -0.65 23.54
CA ASP A 177 21.17 -1.91 23.06
C ASP A 177 20.08 -2.82 22.56
N GLY A 178 20.32 -3.41 21.38
CA GLY A 178 19.37 -4.27 20.71
C GLY A 178 19.49 -4.14 19.20
N TYR A 179 18.55 -4.71 18.50
CA TYR A 179 18.62 -4.82 17.06
C TYR A 179 17.26 -4.52 16.41
N ILE A 180 17.33 -4.01 15.19
CA ILE A 180 16.18 -3.87 14.31
C ILE A 180 16.40 -4.74 13.07
N LEU A 181 15.48 -5.66 12.81
CA LEU A 181 15.31 -6.31 11.51
C LEU A 181 14.44 -5.41 10.65
N GLN A 182 14.93 -5.03 9.50
CA GLN A 182 14.17 -4.36 8.44
C GLN A 182 14.11 -5.27 7.23
N GLY A 183 12.92 -5.48 6.70
CA GLY A 183 12.71 -6.36 5.56
C GLY A 183 11.80 -5.73 4.51
N ASP A 184 11.96 -6.20 3.27
CA ASP A 184 11.24 -5.76 2.08
C ASP A 184 10.89 -6.99 1.23
N PHE A 185 9.72 -7.02 0.61
CA PHE A 185 9.35 -8.06 -0.34
C PHE A 185 9.77 -7.68 -1.76
N SER A 186 10.37 -8.64 -2.47
CA SER A 186 10.71 -8.48 -3.88
C SER A 186 9.43 -8.43 -4.72
N LYS A 187 9.28 -7.38 -5.55
CA LYS A 187 8.16 -7.25 -6.50
C LYS A 187 6.81 -7.65 -5.88
N PHE A 188 6.50 -7.07 -4.73
CA PHE A 188 5.38 -7.46 -3.89
C PHE A 188 4.07 -7.57 -4.68
N PHE A 189 3.66 -6.51 -5.38
CA PHE A 189 2.42 -6.49 -6.15
C PHE A 189 2.44 -7.45 -7.35
N ASP A 190 3.60 -7.65 -7.99
CA ASP A 190 3.74 -8.53 -9.15
C ASP A 190 3.64 -10.02 -8.76
N ASN A 191 3.98 -10.35 -7.50
CA ASN A 191 3.99 -11.73 -7.00
C ASN A 191 2.66 -12.18 -6.36
N LEU A 192 1.68 -11.31 -6.27
CA LEU A 192 0.37 -11.65 -5.70
C LEU A 192 -0.40 -12.60 -6.64
N ASP A 193 -0.64 -13.83 -6.19
CA ASP A 193 -1.37 -14.85 -6.94
C ASP A 193 -2.89 -14.71 -6.73
N HIS A 194 -3.65 -14.60 -7.81
CA HIS A 194 -5.10 -14.36 -7.75
C HIS A 194 -5.85 -15.48 -7.04
N ASN A 195 -5.50 -16.75 -7.28
CA ASN A 195 -6.17 -17.88 -6.64
C ASN A 195 -5.91 -17.90 -5.14
N LYS A 196 -4.65 -17.64 -4.72
CA LYS A 196 -4.29 -17.55 -3.32
C LYS A 196 -4.97 -16.36 -2.64
N ILE A 197 -5.07 -15.20 -3.32
CA ILE A 197 -5.80 -14.02 -2.82
C ILE A 197 -7.26 -14.36 -2.61
N VAL A 198 -7.94 -14.89 -3.63
CA VAL A 198 -9.36 -15.25 -3.54
C VAL A 198 -9.60 -16.29 -2.44
N LYS A 199 -8.73 -17.32 -2.32
CA LYS A 199 -8.79 -18.31 -1.25
C LYS A 199 -8.61 -17.69 0.14
N ALA A 200 -7.73 -16.69 0.29
CA ALA A 200 -7.54 -15.98 1.57
C ALA A 200 -8.76 -15.12 1.92
N ILE A 201 -9.32 -14.41 0.94
CA ILE A 201 -10.48 -13.52 1.12
C ILE A 201 -11.76 -14.36 1.37
N SER A 202 -11.97 -15.47 0.68
CA SER A 202 -13.17 -16.31 0.85
C SER A 202 -13.31 -16.93 2.25
N LYS A 203 -12.20 -17.03 3.00
CA LYS A 203 -12.24 -17.41 4.41
C LYS A 203 -12.89 -16.32 5.30
N LYS A 204 -12.93 -15.08 4.83
CA LYS A 204 -13.38 -13.90 5.59
C LYS A 204 -14.67 -13.27 5.05
N ILE A 205 -14.85 -13.32 3.75
CA ILE A 205 -16.05 -12.85 3.03
C ILE A 205 -16.70 -14.07 2.41
N LYS A 206 -17.89 -14.43 2.88
CA LYS A 206 -18.63 -15.60 2.40
C LYS A 206 -19.59 -15.27 1.26
N ASP A 207 -19.88 -13.98 1.08
CA ASP A 207 -20.77 -13.50 0.03
C ASP A 207 -20.20 -13.76 -1.36
N THR A 208 -20.88 -14.59 -2.13
CA THR A 208 -20.47 -15.04 -3.46
C THR A 208 -20.36 -13.87 -4.44
N TYR A 209 -21.30 -12.93 -4.40
CA TYR A 209 -21.31 -11.78 -5.29
C TYR A 209 -20.13 -10.84 -5.04
N SER A 210 -19.76 -10.63 -3.76
CA SER A 210 -18.55 -9.89 -3.41
C SER A 210 -17.30 -10.58 -3.93
N LEU A 211 -17.21 -11.92 -3.84
CA LEU A 211 -16.09 -12.68 -4.37
C LEU A 211 -16.02 -12.63 -5.90
N GLU A 212 -17.15 -12.66 -6.57
CA GLU A 212 -17.22 -12.53 -8.04
C GLU A 212 -16.78 -11.14 -8.49
N PHE A 213 -17.21 -10.09 -7.78
CA PHE A 213 -16.76 -8.73 -8.06
C PHE A 213 -15.23 -8.59 -7.90
N ILE A 214 -14.66 -9.16 -6.83
CA ILE A 214 -13.20 -9.18 -6.62
C ILE A 214 -12.49 -9.96 -7.73
N LYS A 215 -13.01 -11.14 -8.11
CA LYS A 215 -12.47 -11.94 -9.22
C LYS A 215 -12.50 -11.17 -10.54
N MET A 216 -13.59 -10.45 -10.81
CA MET A 216 -13.71 -9.61 -12.01
C MET A 216 -12.65 -8.52 -12.03
N VAL A 217 -12.43 -7.81 -10.89
CA VAL A 217 -11.39 -6.81 -10.77
C VAL A 217 -9.99 -7.43 -10.94
N LEU A 218 -9.71 -8.58 -10.33
CA LEU A 218 -8.43 -9.27 -10.48
C LEU A 218 -8.18 -9.73 -11.91
N LYS A 219 -9.19 -10.29 -12.58
CA LYS A 219 -9.07 -10.72 -14.00
C LYS A 219 -8.69 -9.58 -14.93
N SER A 220 -9.10 -8.33 -14.63
CA SER A 220 -8.73 -7.17 -15.46
C SER A 220 -7.22 -6.89 -15.46
N PHE A 221 -6.44 -7.55 -14.60
CA PHE A 221 -5.00 -7.38 -14.42
C PHE A 221 -4.22 -8.67 -14.68
N CYS A 222 -4.81 -9.66 -15.35
CA CYS A 222 -4.07 -10.86 -15.75
C CYS A 222 -2.93 -10.48 -16.68
N LEU A 223 -1.77 -11.11 -16.47
CA LEU A 223 -0.62 -10.97 -17.36
C LEU A 223 -0.84 -11.80 -18.63
N ASP A 224 -0.55 -11.20 -19.77
CA ASP A 224 -0.58 -11.87 -21.06
C ASP A 224 0.80 -12.45 -21.39
N PHE A 225 0.87 -13.77 -21.55
CA PHE A 225 2.06 -14.53 -21.85
C PHE A 225 2.01 -15.13 -23.28
N SER A 226 1.18 -14.60 -24.17
CA SER A 226 0.98 -15.14 -25.51
C SER A 226 2.28 -15.26 -26.32
N ASN A 227 3.26 -14.39 -26.03
CA ASN A 227 4.55 -14.35 -26.71
C ASN A 227 5.66 -15.08 -25.93
N CYS A 228 5.33 -15.82 -24.87
CA CYS A 228 6.30 -16.52 -24.03
C CYS A 228 6.23 -18.04 -24.27
N SER A 229 7.37 -18.70 -24.17
CA SER A 229 7.46 -20.16 -24.17
C SER A 229 6.89 -20.74 -22.87
N ASP A 230 6.45 -22.00 -22.89
CA ASP A 230 5.91 -22.67 -21.72
C ASP A 230 6.95 -22.80 -20.60
N ALA A 231 8.23 -22.98 -20.95
CA ALA A 231 9.34 -22.96 -19.98
C ALA A 231 9.51 -21.60 -19.29
N GLU A 232 9.32 -20.50 -20.01
CA GLU A 232 9.35 -19.14 -19.42
C GLU A 232 8.14 -18.89 -18.52
N ILE A 233 6.97 -19.38 -18.90
CA ILE A 233 5.75 -19.31 -18.10
C ILE A 233 5.94 -20.09 -16.79
N GLU A 234 6.48 -21.29 -16.86
CA GLU A 234 6.72 -22.13 -15.68
C GLU A 234 7.80 -21.52 -14.76
N ALA A 235 8.89 -21.02 -15.31
CA ALA A 235 9.91 -20.28 -14.57
C ALA A 235 9.35 -19.03 -13.88
N TYR A 236 8.40 -18.34 -14.51
CA TYR A 236 7.70 -17.21 -13.89
C TYR A 236 6.77 -17.64 -12.75
N ARG A 237 6.00 -18.72 -12.94
CA ARG A 237 5.12 -19.30 -11.90
C ARG A 237 5.92 -19.68 -10.67
N ASN A 238 7.08 -20.28 -10.87
CA ASN A 238 7.98 -20.72 -9.80
C ASN A 238 8.85 -19.60 -9.21
N GLY A 239 8.70 -18.35 -9.68
CA GLY A 239 9.45 -17.20 -9.19
C GLY A 239 10.94 -17.17 -9.61
N ILE A 240 11.36 -18.08 -10.49
CA ILE A 240 12.76 -18.26 -10.90
C ILE A 240 13.18 -17.20 -11.93
N LYS A 241 12.27 -16.81 -12.83
CA LYS A 241 12.54 -15.82 -13.88
C LYS A 241 11.60 -14.63 -13.79
N ILE A 242 12.19 -13.45 -13.76
CA ILE A 242 11.46 -12.19 -13.85
C ILE A 242 11.56 -11.75 -15.30
N ILE A 243 10.45 -11.84 -16.04
CA ILE A 243 10.40 -11.37 -17.42
C ILE A 243 10.28 -9.83 -17.36
N ASN A 244 11.38 -9.12 -17.60
CA ASN A 244 11.42 -7.65 -17.56
C ASN A 244 10.63 -6.96 -18.68
N SER A 245 10.16 -7.72 -19.68
CA SER A 245 9.49 -7.23 -20.90
C SER A 245 8.01 -7.57 -20.98
N LEU A 246 7.40 -8.10 -19.92
CA LEU A 246 5.96 -8.30 -19.92
C LEU A 246 5.27 -6.94 -19.97
N ASN A 247 4.80 -6.60 -21.13
CA ASN A 247 3.77 -5.60 -21.29
C ASN A 247 2.54 -6.15 -20.57
N PHE A 248 2.14 -5.50 -19.47
CA PHE A 248 0.88 -5.75 -18.82
C PHE A 248 -0.23 -5.38 -19.81
N ARG A 249 -0.54 -6.25 -20.74
CA ARG A 249 -1.72 -6.09 -21.56
C ARG A 249 -2.89 -6.66 -20.78
N LYS A 250 -3.94 -5.88 -20.64
CA LYS A 250 -5.26 -6.40 -20.32
C LYS A 250 -5.46 -7.61 -21.23
N ALA A 251 -5.61 -8.80 -20.64
CA ALA A 251 -5.85 -10.00 -21.41
C ALA A 251 -7.06 -9.73 -22.29
N ASN A 252 -6.84 -9.67 -23.58
CA ASN A 252 -7.95 -9.74 -24.51
C ASN A 252 -8.64 -11.08 -24.24
N THR A 253 -9.95 -11.12 -24.12
CA THR A 253 -10.74 -12.27 -23.74
C THR A 253 -10.50 -13.53 -24.61
N ASN A 254 -9.75 -13.39 -25.69
CA ASN A 254 -9.43 -14.42 -26.67
C ASN A 254 -7.98 -14.96 -26.59
N THR A 255 -7.14 -14.52 -25.64
CA THR A 255 -5.78 -15.03 -25.52
C THR A 255 -5.73 -16.19 -24.53
N THR A 256 -5.19 -17.33 -24.99
CA THR A 256 -5.16 -18.61 -24.27
C THR A 256 -4.09 -18.69 -23.18
N LYS A 257 -3.11 -17.78 -23.15
CA LYS A 257 -1.96 -17.82 -22.25
C LYS A 257 -2.00 -16.66 -21.25
N THR A 258 -2.97 -16.67 -20.33
CA THR A 258 -3.02 -15.67 -19.25
C THR A 258 -2.65 -16.28 -17.90
N ILE A 259 -1.92 -15.54 -17.09
CA ILE A 259 -1.61 -15.92 -15.71
C ILE A 259 -2.27 -14.94 -14.75
N GLY A 260 -3.08 -15.47 -13.84
CA GLY A 260 -3.69 -14.73 -12.74
C GLY A 260 -2.67 -14.43 -11.62
N LYS A 261 -1.66 -13.61 -11.93
CA LYS A 261 -0.63 -13.20 -10.99
C LYS A 261 -0.32 -11.72 -11.19
N GLY A 262 -0.13 -11.02 -10.08
CA GLY A 262 0.09 -9.58 -10.07
C GLY A 262 -1.21 -8.79 -9.89
N VAL A 263 -1.09 -7.63 -9.29
CA VAL A 263 -2.20 -6.68 -9.11
C VAL A 263 -1.74 -5.28 -9.50
N GLU A 264 -2.67 -4.49 -10.01
CA GLU A 264 -2.37 -3.17 -10.53
C GLU A 264 -1.92 -2.19 -9.45
N ILE A 265 -0.86 -1.44 -9.77
CA ILE A 265 -0.42 -0.31 -8.95
C ILE A 265 -1.34 0.89 -9.23
N GLY A 266 -2.15 1.27 -8.23
CA GLY A 266 -3.06 2.41 -8.33
C GLY A 266 -4.54 2.08 -8.17
N SER A 267 -4.92 0.81 -8.29
CA SER A 267 -6.26 0.35 -7.94
C SER A 267 -6.45 0.30 -6.43
N GLU A 268 -7.62 0.69 -5.95
CA GLU A 268 -7.94 0.65 -4.52
C GLU A 268 -8.06 -0.79 -4.00
N VAL A 269 -8.68 -1.67 -4.76
CA VAL A 269 -8.76 -3.10 -4.43
C VAL A 269 -7.37 -3.70 -4.28
N SER A 270 -6.43 -3.38 -5.20
CA SER A 270 -5.04 -3.85 -5.13
C SER A 270 -4.34 -3.38 -3.86
N GLN A 271 -4.57 -2.12 -3.46
CA GLN A 271 -4.00 -1.59 -2.23
C GLN A 271 -4.53 -2.30 -0.99
N ILE A 272 -5.83 -2.56 -0.93
CA ILE A 272 -6.44 -3.28 0.21
C ILE A 272 -5.98 -4.74 0.23
N ILE A 273 -5.84 -5.38 -0.93
CA ILE A 273 -5.24 -6.72 -1.04
C ILE A 273 -3.81 -6.69 -0.49
N GLY A 274 -2.99 -5.73 -0.89
CA GLY A 274 -1.61 -5.60 -0.38
C GLY A 274 -1.53 -5.40 1.14
N VAL A 275 -2.51 -4.69 1.72
CA VAL A 275 -2.62 -4.53 3.17
C VAL A 275 -3.04 -5.84 3.85
N PHE A 276 -4.02 -6.55 3.28
CA PHE A 276 -4.63 -7.72 3.90
C PHE A 276 -3.86 -9.02 3.64
N TYR A 277 -3.37 -9.27 2.45
CA TYR A 277 -2.88 -10.57 2.04
C TYR A 277 -1.81 -11.16 2.98
N PRO A 278 -0.81 -10.40 3.49
CA PRO A 278 0.15 -10.91 4.47
C PRO A 278 -0.37 -10.95 5.92
N TYR A 279 -1.69 -10.85 6.20
CA TYR A 279 -2.23 -10.79 7.56
C TYR A 279 -1.84 -11.99 8.43
N ARG A 280 -1.70 -13.18 7.83
CA ARG A 280 -1.25 -14.39 8.56
C ARG A 280 0.19 -14.24 9.06
N LEU A 281 1.05 -13.65 8.24
CA LEU A 281 2.42 -13.33 8.62
C LEU A 281 2.45 -12.27 9.73
N ASP A 282 1.64 -11.20 9.59
CA ASP A 282 1.53 -10.16 10.63
C ASP A 282 1.10 -10.75 11.97
N ASN A 283 0.09 -11.62 11.96
CA ASN A 283 -0.43 -12.28 13.16
C ASN A 283 0.58 -13.28 13.74
N TYR A 284 1.28 -14.04 12.90
CA TYR A 284 2.35 -14.93 13.35
C TYR A 284 3.43 -14.17 14.10
N ILE A 285 3.96 -13.09 13.53
CA ILE A 285 4.99 -12.26 14.14
C ILE A 285 4.48 -11.62 15.45
N LYS A 286 3.28 -11.02 15.40
CA LYS A 286 2.76 -10.22 16.50
C LYS A 286 2.22 -11.04 17.64
N ILE A 287 1.50 -12.14 17.33
CA ILE A 287 0.77 -12.95 18.30
C ILE A 287 1.55 -14.22 18.67
N VAL A 288 1.92 -15.03 17.67
CA VAL A 288 2.57 -16.31 17.94
C VAL A 288 3.99 -16.13 18.47
N LYS A 289 4.79 -15.26 17.83
CA LYS A 289 6.17 -14.94 18.29
C LYS A 289 6.22 -13.83 19.34
N GLY A 290 5.10 -13.20 19.67
CA GLY A 290 5.01 -12.18 20.70
C GLY A 290 5.81 -10.90 20.44
N CYS A 291 6.12 -10.58 19.16
CA CYS A 291 6.93 -9.42 18.81
C CYS A 291 6.15 -8.12 19.03
N LYS A 292 6.29 -7.53 20.21
CA LYS A 292 5.60 -6.29 20.61
C LYS A 292 5.91 -5.12 19.68
N PHE A 293 7.15 -5.02 19.19
CA PHE A 293 7.67 -3.91 18.41
C PHE A 293 7.82 -4.28 16.93
N TYR A 294 6.73 -4.71 16.33
CA TYR A 294 6.59 -5.06 14.92
C TYR A 294 5.64 -4.10 14.23
N GLY A 295 5.95 -3.72 12.99
CA GLY A 295 5.03 -2.96 12.13
C GLY A 295 5.35 -3.18 10.66
N ARG A 296 4.30 -3.07 9.81
CA ARG A 296 4.39 -3.23 8.36
C ARG A 296 3.70 -2.09 7.63
N TYR A 297 4.30 -1.67 6.52
CA TYR A 297 3.72 -0.70 5.59
C TYR A 297 3.86 -1.24 4.17
N MET A 298 2.82 -1.89 3.67
CA MET A 298 2.82 -2.66 2.41
C MET A 298 3.89 -3.75 2.41
N ASP A 299 4.91 -3.59 1.58
CA ASP A 299 6.07 -4.45 1.42
C ASP A 299 7.18 -4.24 2.47
N ASP A 300 7.26 -3.05 3.04
CA ASP A 300 8.26 -2.70 4.07
C ASP A 300 7.79 -3.13 5.47
N PHE A 301 8.62 -3.87 6.21
CA PHE A 301 8.35 -4.23 7.60
C PHE A 301 9.57 -4.08 8.50
N TYR A 302 9.34 -4.04 9.81
CA TYR A 302 10.40 -4.04 10.81
C TYR A 302 10.02 -4.80 12.06
N ILE A 303 11.01 -5.38 12.74
CA ILE A 303 10.90 -6.00 14.06
C ILE A 303 12.06 -5.46 14.92
N ILE A 304 11.77 -5.03 16.15
CA ILE A 304 12.78 -4.61 17.12
C ILE A 304 12.83 -5.64 18.23
N HIS A 305 14.03 -6.15 18.52
CA HIS A 305 14.25 -7.12 19.57
C HIS A 305 15.63 -6.94 20.23
N ARG A 306 15.79 -7.39 21.46
CA ARG A 306 17.07 -7.31 22.18
C ARG A 306 18.07 -8.34 21.65
N ASP A 307 17.61 -9.51 21.30
CA ASP A 307 18.41 -10.62 20.83
C ASP A 307 18.47 -10.69 19.30
N LYS A 308 19.69 -10.71 18.77
CA LYS A 308 19.97 -10.80 17.34
C LYS A 308 19.65 -12.19 16.78
N VAL A 309 19.98 -13.25 17.53
CA VAL A 309 19.73 -14.63 17.11
C VAL A 309 18.23 -14.90 16.98
N PHE A 310 17.42 -14.34 17.88
CA PHE A 310 15.97 -14.39 17.76
C PHE A 310 15.50 -13.75 16.44
N LEU A 311 16.05 -12.58 16.05
CA LEU A 311 15.71 -11.93 14.79
C LEU A 311 16.16 -12.73 13.55
N GLU A 312 17.29 -13.42 13.62
CA GLU A 312 17.77 -14.30 12.55
C GLU A 312 16.84 -15.51 12.38
N ASN A 313 16.37 -16.10 13.47
CA ASN A 313 15.46 -17.23 13.44
C ASN A 313 14.07 -16.82 12.95
N ILE A 314 13.53 -15.69 13.44
CA ILE A 314 12.22 -15.22 12.96
C ILE A 314 12.25 -14.83 11.48
N LEU A 315 13.40 -14.36 10.96
CA LEU A 315 13.55 -14.09 9.53
C LEU A 315 13.43 -15.36 8.69
N LYS A 316 13.95 -16.49 9.17
CA LYS A 316 13.77 -17.81 8.51
C LYS A 316 12.30 -18.21 8.50
N ASP A 317 11.60 -18.02 9.64
CA ASP A 317 10.16 -18.28 9.72
C ASP A 317 9.36 -17.39 8.77
N ILE A 318 9.69 -16.09 8.71
CA ILE A 318 9.08 -15.12 7.79
C ILE A 318 9.29 -15.57 6.35
N GLN A 319 10.50 -16.01 5.98
CA GLN A 319 10.79 -16.53 4.66
C GLN A 319 9.89 -17.72 4.32
N ALA A 320 9.85 -18.72 5.19
CA ALA A 320 9.05 -19.94 4.96
C ALA A 320 7.55 -19.64 4.80
N ILE A 321 6.99 -18.75 5.64
CA ILE A 321 5.58 -18.35 5.54
C ILE A 321 5.34 -17.54 4.26
N SER A 322 6.27 -16.65 3.91
CA SER A 322 6.15 -15.81 2.71
C SER A 322 6.18 -16.65 1.43
N GLU A 323 7.03 -17.67 1.36
CA GLU A 323 7.09 -18.59 0.23
C GLU A 323 5.78 -19.37 0.04
N GLN A 324 5.13 -19.80 1.13
CA GLN A 324 3.80 -20.41 1.08
C GLN A 324 2.75 -19.45 0.49
N LEU A 325 2.90 -18.16 0.76
CA LEU A 325 2.05 -17.11 0.19
C LEU A 325 2.44 -16.74 -1.25
N GLY A 326 3.56 -17.23 -1.78
CA GLY A 326 4.11 -16.82 -3.07
C GLY A 326 4.80 -15.46 -3.03
N LEU A 327 5.19 -15.00 -1.84
CA LEU A 327 5.95 -13.77 -1.62
C LEU A 327 7.41 -14.10 -1.38
N HIS A 328 8.32 -13.27 -1.89
CA HIS A 328 9.75 -13.49 -1.78
C HIS A 328 10.43 -12.36 -1.03
N ILE A 329 11.24 -12.68 -0.03
CA ILE A 329 12.04 -11.70 0.71
C ILE A 329 13.14 -11.13 -0.20
N ASN A 330 13.31 -9.83 -0.16
CA ASN A 330 14.40 -9.14 -0.84
C ASN A 330 15.64 -9.09 0.07
N PHE A 331 16.48 -10.11 0.02
CA PHE A 331 17.67 -10.19 0.88
C PHE A 331 18.67 -9.05 0.67
N LYS A 332 18.69 -8.39 -0.51
CA LYS A 332 19.54 -7.21 -0.74
C LYS A 332 19.12 -6.01 0.09
N LYS A 333 17.86 -5.94 0.50
CA LYS A 333 17.30 -4.86 1.31
C LYS A 333 16.93 -5.29 2.73
N THR A 334 16.93 -6.59 3.00
CA THR A 334 16.62 -7.13 4.33
C THR A 334 17.90 -7.23 5.15
N HIS A 335 17.91 -6.59 6.31
CA HIS A 335 19.10 -6.55 7.16
C HIS A 335 18.74 -6.36 8.63
N ILE A 336 19.61 -6.85 9.50
CA ILE A 336 19.56 -6.64 10.96
C ILE A 336 20.65 -5.64 11.32
N LYS A 337 20.26 -4.57 12.01
CA LYS A 337 21.17 -3.50 12.45
C LYS A 337 21.06 -3.25 13.95
N PRO A 338 22.14 -2.82 14.63
CA PRO A 338 22.05 -2.37 16.01
C PRO A 338 21.19 -1.11 16.14
N LEU A 339 20.42 -1.00 17.24
CA LEU A 339 19.52 0.15 17.51
C LEU A 339 20.26 1.42 17.89
N ASN A 340 21.47 1.30 18.45
CA ASN A 340 22.32 2.44 18.79
C ASN A 340 22.89 3.18 17.57
N HIS A 341 22.69 2.64 16.36
CA HIS A 341 23.01 3.28 15.10
C HIS A 341 21.77 3.90 14.45
N THR A 342 22.00 4.95 13.65
CA THR A 342 20.94 5.55 12.85
C THR A 342 20.51 4.61 11.72
N PHE A 343 19.20 4.37 11.60
CA PHE A 343 18.64 3.58 10.52
C PHE A 343 17.54 4.35 9.78
N ILE A 344 17.15 3.87 8.60
CA ILE A 344 16.16 4.53 7.74
C ILE A 344 14.96 3.61 7.58
N PHE A 345 13.76 4.14 7.86
CA PHE A 345 12.50 3.47 7.53
C PHE A 345 11.52 4.49 6.92
N LEU A 346 10.85 4.12 5.84
CA LEU A 346 9.94 4.99 5.09
C LEU A 346 10.51 6.40 4.84
N LYS A 347 11.77 6.45 4.36
CA LYS A 347 12.51 7.70 4.04
C LYS A 347 12.71 8.63 5.23
N THR A 348 12.58 8.12 6.43
CA THR A 348 12.85 8.84 7.68
C THR A 348 14.02 8.15 8.39
N LYS A 349 14.99 8.95 8.84
CA LYS A 349 16.09 8.52 9.70
C LYS A 349 15.60 8.51 11.14
N TYR A 350 15.95 7.46 11.86
CA TYR A 350 15.66 7.30 13.29
C TYR A 350 16.95 7.04 14.04
N THR A 351 17.11 7.67 15.18
CA THR A 351 18.19 7.42 16.12
C THR A 351 17.59 7.32 17.52
N LEU A 352 17.82 6.19 18.18
CA LEU A 352 17.50 6.01 19.58
C LEU A 352 18.77 6.32 20.39
N THR A 353 18.75 7.43 21.14
CA THR A 353 19.91 7.85 21.94
C THR A 353 20.04 6.98 23.20
N ALA A 354 21.23 6.99 23.81
CA ALA A 354 21.46 6.33 25.11
C ALA A 354 20.56 6.87 26.24
N THR A 355 19.99 8.07 26.08
CA THR A 355 19.04 8.68 27.03
C THR A 355 17.57 8.38 26.70
N GLY A 356 17.29 7.52 25.73
CA GLY A 356 15.93 7.15 25.33
C GLY A 356 15.20 8.16 24.43
N LYS A 357 15.86 9.25 24.05
CA LYS A 357 15.30 10.21 23.09
C LYS A 357 15.30 9.61 21.68
N VAL A 358 14.15 9.66 21.01
CA VAL A 358 14.05 9.28 19.59
C VAL A 358 14.15 10.52 18.73
N VAL A 359 15.25 10.62 17.98
CA VAL A 359 15.47 11.68 17.00
C VAL A 359 15.02 11.22 15.62
N MET A 360 14.17 12.01 14.97
CA MET A 360 13.65 11.75 13.63
C MET A 360 14.09 12.87 12.69
N SER A 361 14.60 12.49 11.50
CA SER A 361 14.91 13.44 10.43
C SER A 361 14.62 12.80 9.06
N LEU A 362 14.36 13.62 8.06
CA LEU A 362 14.17 13.13 6.69
C LEU A 362 15.54 12.84 6.04
N CYS A 363 15.55 11.94 5.08
CA CYS A 363 16.76 11.62 4.33
C CYS A 363 17.23 12.84 3.52
N SER A 364 18.54 13.02 3.41
CA SER A 364 19.19 14.11 2.67
C SER A 364 18.73 14.23 1.22
N ASP A 365 18.40 13.11 0.58
CA ASP A 365 17.90 13.08 -0.78
C ASP A 365 16.57 13.83 -0.97
N THR A 366 15.77 13.97 0.10
CA THR A 366 14.53 14.76 0.07
C THR A 366 14.87 16.24 -0.21
N PHE A 367 15.91 16.73 0.44
CA PHE A 367 16.36 18.12 0.30
C PHE A 367 17.13 18.35 -0.99
N LYS A 368 18.01 17.41 -1.38
CA LYS A 368 18.76 17.49 -2.67
C LYS A 368 17.80 17.55 -3.86
N ARG A 369 16.74 16.74 -3.87
CA ARG A 369 15.74 16.74 -4.94
C ARG A 369 14.96 18.04 -5.01
N GLU A 370 14.58 18.61 -3.87
CA GLU A 370 13.91 19.91 -3.87
C GLU A 370 14.82 21.03 -4.38
N ALA A 371 16.10 21.01 -4.02
CA ALA A 371 17.08 21.95 -4.59
C ALA A 371 17.17 21.86 -6.13
N VAL A 372 17.17 20.64 -6.68
CA VAL A 372 17.16 20.43 -8.15
C VAL A 372 15.85 20.94 -8.75
N LYS A 373 14.72 20.65 -8.11
CA LYS A 373 13.39 21.11 -8.54
C LYS A 373 13.30 22.64 -8.57
N LEU A 374 13.81 23.31 -7.54
CA LEU A 374 13.83 24.79 -7.50
C LEU A 374 14.64 25.39 -8.64
N ARG A 375 15.81 24.80 -8.97
CA ARG A 375 16.61 25.26 -10.12
C ARG A 375 15.87 25.04 -11.46
N LYS A 376 15.14 23.93 -11.59
CA LYS A 376 14.29 23.68 -12.76
C LYS A 376 13.15 24.71 -12.83
N PHE A 377 12.52 25.03 -11.70
CA PHE A 377 11.49 26.07 -11.64
C PHE A 377 12.01 27.44 -12.06
N LYS A 378 13.24 27.80 -11.66
CA LYS A 378 13.87 29.04 -12.12
C LYS A 378 13.98 29.09 -13.64
N LYS A 379 14.41 27.99 -14.30
CA LYS A 379 14.47 27.92 -15.78
C LYS A 379 13.06 28.07 -16.40
N LEU A 380 12.05 27.39 -15.84
CA LEU A 380 10.67 27.50 -16.36
C LEU A 380 10.07 28.89 -16.15
N TYR A 381 10.40 29.57 -15.05
CA TYR A 381 9.99 30.93 -14.76
C TYR A 381 10.60 31.92 -15.76
N LEU A 382 11.90 31.85 -16.00
CA LEU A 382 12.59 32.67 -16.98
C LEU A 382 12.00 32.50 -18.41
N ASN A 383 11.60 31.28 -18.76
CA ASN A 383 10.95 30.94 -20.02
C ASN A 383 9.44 31.23 -20.03
N LYS A 384 8.91 31.95 -19.04
CA LYS A 384 7.47 32.29 -18.89
C LYS A 384 6.51 31.07 -18.90
N ARG A 385 7.02 29.85 -18.61
CA ARG A 385 6.23 28.63 -18.57
C ARG A 385 5.64 28.34 -17.19
N LEU A 386 6.05 29.05 -16.15
CA LEU A 386 5.57 28.91 -14.80
C LEU A 386 5.51 30.28 -14.12
N THR A 387 4.43 30.56 -13.38
CA THR A 387 4.28 31.82 -12.64
C THR A 387 4.96 31.74 -11.28
N LEU A 388 5.37 32.91 -10.76
CA LEU A 388 6.01 33.00 -9.43
C LEU A 388 5.08 32.55 -8.33
N ASP A 389 3.78 32.87 -8.39
CA ASP A 389 2.78 32.44 -7.40
C ASP A 389 2.64 30.94 -7.32
N THR A 390 2.67 30.26 -8.48
CA THR A 390 2.66 28.79 -8.53
C THR A 390 3.90 28.20 -7.85
N ILE A 391 5.07 28.81 -8.08
CA ILE A 391 6.34 28.35 -7.47
C ILE A 391 6.30 28.56 -5.95
N ILE A 392 5.87 29.73 -5.49
CA ILE A 392 5.72 30.06 -4.06
C ILE A 392 4.76 29.05 -3.39
N SER A 393 3.60 28.80 -3.99
CA SER A 393 2.59 27.87 -3.48
C SER A 393 3.15 26.44 -3.36
N GLN A 394 3.85 25.96 -4.39
CA GLN A 394 4.47 24.62 -4.36
C GLN A 394 5.58 24.52 -3.32
N PHE A 395 6.42 25.55 -3.18
CA PHE A 395 7.48 25.58 -2.18
C PHE A 395 6.91 25.64 -0.76
N LYS A 396 5.89 26.46 -0.50
CA LYS A 396 5.16 26.52 0.79
C LYS A 396 4.59 25.16 1.17
N SER A 397 3.92 24.48 0.24
CA SER A 397 3.35 23.15 0.45
C SER A 397 4.44 22.13 0.82
N TRP A 398 5.54 22.09 0.04
CA TRP A 398 6.68 21.23 0.35
C TRP A 398 7.30 21.56 1.71
N ARG A 399 7.57 22.83 1.98
CA ARG A 399 8.16 23.30 3.25
C ARG A 399 7.30 22.91 4.44
N GLY A 400 5.97 23.08 4.38
CA GLY A 400 5.03 22.65 5.40
C GLY A 400 5.11 21.13 5.68
N SER A 401 5.36 20.32 4.66
CA SER A 401 5.49 18.88 4.83
C SER A 401 6.76 18.45 5.58
N VAL A 402 7.86 19.20 5.45
CA VAL A 402 9.17 18.86 6.04
C VAL A 402 9.45 19.56 7.37
N THR A 403 8.71 20.62 7.71
CA THR A 403 8.85 21.39 8.97
C THR A 403 7.93 20.89 10.09
N ARG A 404 7.32 19.72 9.96
CA ARG A 404 6.49 19.13 11.02
C ARG A 404 7.29 18.96 12.31
N ARG A 405 6.68 19.24 13.46
CA ARG A 405 7.33 19.20 14.79
C ARG A 405 8.11 17.92 15.12
N GLN A 406 7.74 16.81 14.47
CA GLN A 406 8.40 15.52 14.70
C GLN A 406 9.78 15.39 14.04
N PHE A 407 10.14 16.31 13.11
CA PHE A 407 11.39 16.19 12.35
C PHE A 407 12.42 17.24 12.75
N HIS A 408 13.64 16.80 12.99
CA HIS A 408 14.80 17.62 13.25
C HIS A 408 15.56 17.99 11.97
N ASN A 409 14.90 18.77 11.07
CA ASN A 409 15.44 19.11 9.74
C ASN A 409 15.86 20.58 9.62
N TYR A 410 15.92 21.33 10.71
CA TYR A 410 16.05 22.78 10.70
C TYR A 410 17.18 23.31 9.80
N LYS A 411 18.41 22.76 9.92
CA LYS A 411 19.56 23.20 9.08
C LYS A 411 19.30 23.01 7.60
N ALA A 412 18.79 21.86 7.19
CA ALA A 412 18.52 21.55 5.78
C ALA A 412 17.38 22.40 5.19
N VAL A 413 16.35 22.67 6.00
CA VAL A 413 15.25 23.58 5.59
C VAL A 413 15.79 25.01 5.41
N LYS A 414 16.59 25.53 6.36
CA LYS A 414 17.18 26.87 6.26
C LYS A 414 18.06 27.01 5.01
N GLN A 415 18.85 26.00 4.68
CA GLN A 415 19.65 26.01 3.44
C GLN A 415 18.78 26.09 2.18
N LEU A 416 17.63 25.42 2.16
CA LEU A 416 16.71 25.47 1.02
C LEU A 416 15.90 26.76 1.00
N ASP A 417 15.52 27.33 2.14
CA ASP A 417 14.91 28.64 2.22
C ASP A 417 15.87 29.70 1.61
N ASN A 418 17.14 29.68 1.98
CA ASN A 418 18.15 30.58 1.42
C ASN A 418 18.34 30.38 -0.08
N LEU A 419 18.37 29.13 -0.56
CA LEU A 419 18.44 28.83 -1.99
C LEU A 419 17.21 29.37 -2.75
N PHE A 420 16.01 29.18 -2.19
CA PHE A 420 14.76 29.66 -2.75
C PHE A 420 14.76 31.19 -2.89
N PHE A 421 15.11 31.90 -1.82
CA PHE A 421 15.17 33.37 -1.83
C PHE A 421 16.19 33.91 -2.85
N LYS A 422 17.38 33.27 -2.89
CA LYS A 422 18.43 33.62 -3.87
C LYS A 422 17.97 33.40 -5.32
N LEU A 423 17.31 32.29 -5.61
CA LEU A 423 16.88 31.95 -6.98
C LEU A 423 15.78 32.89 -7.51
N PHE A 424 14.86 33.31 -6.66
CA PHE A 424 13.68 34.07 -7.08
C PHE A 424 13.71 35.54 -6.65
N ASN A 425 14.80 36.00 -6.05
CA ASN A 425 14.98 37.36 -5.56
C ASN A 425 13.84 37.78 -4.59
N LEU A 426 13.52 36.91 -3.62
CA LEU A 426 12.45 37.07 -2.65
C LEU A 426 13.01 37.28 -1.25
N LYS A 427 12.20 37.86 -0.35
CA LYS A 427 12.47 37.95 1.09
C LYS A 427 11.59 37.00 1.88
N TYR A 428 11.93 36.76 3.14
CA TYR A 428 11.18 35.84 4.01
C TYR A 428 9.72 36.31 4.23
N GLU A 429 9.48 37.60 4.20
CA GLU A 429 8.15 38.20 4.33
C GLU A 429 7.24 37.82 3.16
N ASP A 430 7.80 37.66 1.96
CA ASP A 430 7.03 37.26 0.76
C ASP A 430 6.45 35.85 0.90
N LEU A 431 7.12 34.99 1.67
CA LEU A 431 6.56 33.67 2.01
C LEU A 431 5.39 33.78 3.01
N LYS A 432 5.38 34.75 3.91
CA LYS A 432 4.28 34.93 4.87
C LYS A 432 3.05 35.52 4.22
N ASN A 433 3.21 36.54 3.40
CA ASN A 433 2.12 37.40 2.94
C ASN A 433 1.41 36.94 1.67
N GLY A 434 1.94 35.94 0.95
CA GLY A 434 1.28 35.39 -0.25
C GLY A 434 1.06 36.38 -1.40
N LYS A 435 1.65 37.58 -1.36
CA LYS A 435 1.53 38.60 -2.39
C LYS A 435 2.85 38.68 -3.15
N SER A 436 2.80 38.36 -4.43
CA SER A 436 3.84 38.82 -5.37
C SER A 436 3.75 40.36 -5.42
N ASN A 437 4.83 41.06 -5.08
CA ASN A 437 4.95 42.45 -5.50
C ASN A 437 4.79 42.44 -7.00
N LYS A 438 3.66 42.94 -7.50
CA LYS A 438 3.51 43.28 -8.90
C LYS A 438 4.64 44.23 -9.21
N GLN A 439 5.65 43.79 -9.93
CA GLN A 439 6.63 44.64 -10.50
C GLN A 439 5.88 45.60 -11.46
N LYS A 440 6.03 46.92 -11.17
CA LYS A 440 5.69 47.99 -12.06
C LYS A 440 6.48 47.88 -13.37
#